data_e5e3f3a5d5b3a66dd5e16f4e987762c9
#
_entry.id   e5e3f3a5d5b3a66dd5e16f4e987762c9
#
_cell.length_a   1.000
_cell.length_b   1.000
_cell.length_c   1.000
_cell.angle_alpha   90.00
_cell.angle_beta   90.00
_cell.angle_gamma   90.00
#
_symmetry.space_group_name_H-M   'P 1'
#
loop_
_entity.id
_entity.type
_entity.pdbx_description
1 polymer ?
#
loop_
_entity_poly.entity_id
_entity_poly.type
_entity_poly.pdbx_seq_one_letter_code
_entity_poly.pdbx_strand_id
1 'polypeptide(L)'
;MTLTDLVAHTARQLAQAGVSFGHGTANAHDEAAWLVLHALGLPLDTDLADESWSKQPLTADQQAQVAILLRARIDSRQPLAYLTREAWLQGVPFYVDQRAIVPRSLIAECLAEGSIDPWLSAQTHRLLDLCTGNGSLAVLAALAWPEVSVQACDLSADALAVARINV
;
A
#
# COMPACT_ATOMS: atom_id res chain seq x y z
N MET A 1 -12.34 23.89 -6.20
CA MET A 1 -11.93 22.63 -6.83
C MET A 1 -12.59 21.51 -6.05
N THR A 2 -13.25 20.58 -6.71
CA THR A 2 -13.88 19.41 -6.09
C THR A 2 -12.85 18.31 -5.83
N LEU A 3 -13.23 17.25 -5.10
CA LEU A 3 -12.37 16.09 -4.86
C LEU A 3 -11.93 15.44 -6.19
N THR A 4 -12.88 15.21 -7.08
CA THR A 4 -12.59 14.61 -8.40
C THR A 4 -11.69 15.50 -9.26
N ASP A 5 -11.92 16.82 -9.24
CA ASP A 5 -11.06 17.77 -9.94
C ASP A 5 -9.63 17.74 -9.41
N LEU A 6 -9.47 17.62 -8.06
CA LEU A 6 -8.16 17.57 -7.42
C LEU A 6 -7.41 16.28 -7.77
N VAL A 7 -8.09 15.13 -7.77
CA VAL A 7 -7.50 13.86 -8.23
C VAL A 7 -7.04 13.98 -9.68
N ALA A 8 -7.90 14.47 -10.58
CA ALA A 8 -7.54 14.65 -11.99
C ALA A 8 -6.37 15.64 -12.20
N HIS A 9 -6.34 16.72 -11.40
CA HIS A 9 -5.24 17.68 -11.42
C HIS A 9 -3.92 17.05 -10.96
N THR A 10 -3.95 16.34 -9.84
CA THR A 10 -2.80 15.62 -9.25
C THR A 10 -2.25 14.57 -10.21
N ALA A 11 -3.13 13.79 -10.86
CA ALA A 11 -2.75 12.79 -11.86
C ALA A 11 -1.98 13.41 -13.04
N ARG A 12 -2.45 14.56 -13.55
CA ARG A 12 -1.75 15.29 -14.62
C ARG A 12 -0.36 15.75 -14.19
N GLN A 13 -0.22 16.25 -12.96
CA GLN A 13 1.08 16.70 -12.45
C GLN A 13 2.06 15.55 -12.25
N LEU A 14 1.61 14.40 -11.73
CA LEU A 14 2.44 13.18 -11.61
C LEU A 14 2.90 12.70 -13.00
N ALA A 15 2.00 12.65 -13.98
CA ALA A 15 2.32 12.23 -15.34
C ALA A 15 3.31 13.20 -16.01
N GLN A 16 3.10 14.51 -15.89
CA GLN A 16 4.00 15.55 -16.44
C GLN A 16 5.38 15.52 -15.80
N ALA A 17 5.46 15.22 -14.49
CA ALA A 17 6.72 15.08 -13.79
C ALA A 17 7.48 13.80 -14.17
N GLY A 18 6.87 12.85 -14.90
CA GLY A 18 7.51 11.61 -15.32
C GLY A 18 7.98 10.77 -14.14
N VAL A 19 7.20 10.69 -13.07
CA VAL A 19 7.47 9.76 -11.94
C VAL A 19 7.16 8.34 -12.36
N SER A 20 7.87 7.37 -11.79
CA SER A 20 7.64 5.95 -12.06
C SER A 20 6.55 5.42 -11.14
N PHE A 21 5.64 4.61 -11.70
CA PHE A 21 4.60 3.88 -10.97
C PHE A 21 4.99 2.40 -10.82
N GLY A 22 4.16 1.58 -10.18
CA GLY A 22 4.40 0.14 -9.98
C GLY A 22 4.79 -0.26 -8.55
N HIS A 23 4.64 0.67 -7.58
CA HIS A 23 4.88 0.42 -6.17
C HIS A 23 3.58 0.63 -5.37
N GLY A 24 2.57 -0.19 -5.68
CA GLY A 24 1.23 -0.12 -5.10
C GLY A 24 0.17 0.43 -6.05
N THR A 25 0.57 1.15 -7.10
CA THR A 25 -0.33 1.69 -8.14
C THR A 25 0.28 1.46 -9.52
N ALA A 26 -0.56 1.27 -10.54
CA ALA A 26 -0.11 0.98 -11.89
C ALA A 26 0.00 2.24 -12.78
N ASN A 27 -0.63 3.34 -12.40
CA ASN A 27 -0.73 4.54 -13.24
C ASN A 27 -0.90 5.82 -12.40
N ALA A 28 -0.83 6.97 -13.08
CA ALA A 28 -0.92 8.28 -12.45
C ALA A 28 -2.26 8.57 -11.80
N HIS A 29 -3.36 8.03 -12.33
CA HIS A 29 -4.70 8.28 -11.79
C HIS A 29 -4.89 7.56 -10.46
N ASP A 30 -4.54 6.28 -10.38
CA ASP A 30 -4.66 5.48 -9.16
C ASP A 30 -3.75 6.03 -8.06
N GLU A 31 -2.52 6.43 -8.41
CA GLU A 31 -1.61 7.04 -7.42
C GLU A 31 -2.13 8.41 -6.96
N ALA A 32 -2.72 9.21 -7.84
CA ALA A 32 -3.31 10.49 -7.48
C ALA A 32 -4.53 10.31 -6.56
N ALA A 33 -5.39 9.31 -6.83
CA ALA A 33 -6.51 8.98 -5.97
C ALA A 33 -6.02 8.61 -4.55
N TRP A 34 -5.08 7.68 -4.46
CA TRP A 34 -4.47 7.32 -3.18
C TRP A 34 -3.86 8.53 -2.46
N LEU A 35 -3.02 9.32 -3.15
CA LEU A 35 -2.36 10.49 -2.60
C LEU A 35 -3.37 11.50 -2.03
N VAL A 36 -4.42 11.80 -2.78
CA VAL A 36 -5.45 12.77 -2.39
C VAL A 36 -6.26 12.26 -1.20
N LEU A 37 -6.74 11.01 -1.26
CA LEU A 37 -7.51 10.40 -0.17
C LEU A 37 -6.68 10.32 1.11
N HIS A 38 -5.43 9.86 1.02
CA HIS A 38 -4.53 9.79 2.17
C HIS A 38 -4.26 11.18 2.78
N ALA A 39 -3.95 12.19 1.95
CA ALA A 39 -3.68 13.55 2.43
C ALA A 39 -4.89 14.20 3.11
N LEU A 40 -6.10 13.81 2.73
CA LEU A 40 -7.35 14.29 3.31
C LEU A 40 -7.86 13.43 4.47
N GLY A 41 -7.17 12.33 4.82
CA GLY A 41 -7.59 11.39 5.84
C GLY A 41 -8.89 10.65 5.49
N LEU A 42 -9.15 10.45 4.20
CA LEU A 42 -10.30 9.71 3.70
C LEU A 42 -9.94 8.23 3.49
N PRO A 43 -10.89 7.30 3.69
CA PRO A 43 -10.68 5.89 3.38
C PRO A 43 -10.30 5.69 1.90
N LEU A 44 -9.38 4.74 1.63
CA LEU A 44 -8.92 4.49 0.26
C LEU A 44 -9.97 3.83 -0.64
N ASP A 45 -11.00 3.24 -0.04
CA ASP A 45 -12.18 2.70 -0.71
C ASP A 45 -13.31 3.73 -0.92
N THR A 46 -13.02 5.02 -0.68
CA THR A 46 -13.96 6.11 -0.95
C THR A 46 -14.39 6.10 -2.41
N ASP A 47 -15.68 5.98 -2.66
CA ASP A 47 -16.24 6.02 -4.01
C ASP A 47 -16.13 7.45 -4.60
N LEU A 48 -15.16 7.62 -5.49
CA LEU A 48 -14.95 8.89 -6.21
C LEU A 48 -16.06 9.19 -7.23
N ALA A 49 -16.93 8.21 -7.55
CA ALA A 49 -18.09 8.41 -8.42
C ALA A 49 -19.33 8.89 -7.65
N ASP A 50 -19.35 8.76 -6.33
CA ASP A 50 -20.44 9.30 -5.50
C ASP A 50 -20.44 10.82 -5.54
N GLU A 51 -21.42 11.38 -6.27
CA GLU A 51 -21.57 12.81 -6.48
C GLU A 51 -21.86 13.60 -5.20
N SER A 52 -22.38 12.96 -4.17
CA SER A 52 -22.65 13.60 -2.88
C SER A 52 -21.36 14.05 -2.17
N TRP A 53 -20.28 13.35 -2.44
CA TRP A 53 -18.94 13.58 -1.89
C TRP A 53 -18.01 14.26 -2.88
N SER A 54 -17.91 13.68 -4.07
CA SER A 54 -16.91 14.05 -5.07
C SER A 54 -17.08 15.45 -5.62
N LYS A 55 -18.30 15.99 -5.58
CA LYS A 55 -18.63 17.36 -6.05
C LYS A 55 -18.55 18.42 -4.96
N GLN A 56 -18.29 18.08 -3.72
CA GLN A 56 -18.15 19.10 -2.67
C GLN A 56 -16.86 19.91 -2.89
N PRO A 57 -16.92 21.24 -2.71
CA PRO A 57 -15.74 22.08 -2.86
C PRO A 57 -14.79 21.87 -1.67
N LEU A 58 -13.54 21.58 -1.98
CA LEU A 58 -12.47 21.45 -0.99
C LEU A 58 -11.99 22.82 -0.53
N THR A 59 -11.68 22.95 0.75
CA THR A 59 -11.10 24.16 1.33
C THR A 59 -9.68 24.42 0.81
N ALA A 60 -9.18 25.63 0.98
CA ALA A 60 -7.81 25.98 0.62
C ALA A 60 -6.79 25.16 1.42
N ASP A 61 -7.04 24.87 2.69
CA ASP A 61 -6.17 24.08 3.56
C ASP A 61 -6.09 22.62 3.11
N GLN A 62 -7.22 22.02 2.73
CA GLN A 62 -7.25 20.67 2.17
C GLN A 62 -6.45 20.58 0.86
N GLN A 63 -6.62 21.54 -0.03
CA GLN A 63 -5.86 21.62 -1.27
C GLN A 63 -4.35 21.79 -1.00
N ALA A 64 -3.98 22.60 0.01
CA ALA A 64 -2.59 22.78 0.42
C ALA A 64 -1.96 21.50 0.98
N GLN A 65 -2.70 20.71 1.79
CA GLN A 65 -2.22 19.41 2.30
C GLN A 65 -1.87 18.45 1.16
N VAL A 66 -2.75 18.34 0.16
CA VAL A 66 -2.48 17.52 -1.02
C VAL A 66 -1.27 18.03 -1.80
N ALA A 67 -1.15 19.35 -1.99
CA ALA A 67 -0.03 19.95 -2.71
C ALA A 67 1.33 19.68 -2.03
N ILE A 68 1.38 19.65 -0.69
CA ILE A 68 2.60 19.31 0.06
C ILE A 68 3.05 17.87 -0.23
N LEU A 69 2.14 16.90 -0.14
CA LEU A 69 2.46 15.50 -0.38
C LEU A 69 2.82 15.24 -1.86
N LEU A 70 2.09 15.86 -2.77
CA LEU A 70 2.37 15.80 -4.21
C LEU A 70 3.78 16.33 -4.54
N ARG A 71 4.14 17.48 -3.96
CA ARG A 71 5.47 18.06 -4.14
C ARG A 71 6.55 17.13 -3.60
N ALA A 72 6.36 16.59 -2.38
CA ALA A 72 7.27 15.62 -1.80
C ALA A 72 7.46 14.39 -2.71
N ARG A 73 6.38 13.88 -3.32
CA ARG A 73 6.42 12.75 -4.26
C ARG A 73 7.20 13.07 -5.53
N ILE A 74 6.99 14.26 -6.11
CA ILE A 74 7.66 14.69 -7.33
C ILE A 74 9.14 14.96 -7.09
N ASP A 75 9.47 15.71 -6.03
CA ASP A 75 10.82 16.16 -5.75
C ASP A 75 11.74 15.02 -5.29
N SER A 76 11.23 14.13 -4.42
CA SER A 76 12.01 13.01 -3.90
C SER A 76 12.08 11.81 -4.84
N ARG A 77 11.16 11.67 -5.78
CA ARG A 77 11.01 10.48 -6.64
C ARG A 77 10.74 9.17 -5.88
N GLN A 78 10.56 9.24 -4.58
CA GLN A 78 10.26 8.05 -3.77
C GLN A 78 8.86 7.53 -4.05
N PRO A 79 8.64 6.20 -4.03
CA PRO A 79 7.29 5.63 -4.04
C PRO A 79 6.37 6.30 -3.03
N LEU A 80 5.11 6.53 -3.41
CA LEU A 80 4.13 7.14 -2.51
C LEU A 80 4.00 6.36 -1.21
N ALA A 81 4.07 5.03 -1.25
CA ALA A 81 4.05 4.15 -0.10
C ALA A 81 5.05 4.54 1.01
N TYR A 82 6.25 4.98 0.64
CA TYR A 82 7.25 5.41 1.64
C TYR A 82 6.94 6.77 2.24
N LEU A 83 6.29 7.66 1.49
CA LEU A 83 5.88 8.97 1.97
C LEU A 83 4.67 8.88 2.91
N THR A 84 3.74 8.00 2.59
CA THR A 84 2.56 7.72 3.42
C THR A 84 2.84 6.72 4.54
N ARG A 85 3.97 6.00 4.45
CA ARG A 85 4.33 4.86 5.32
C ARG A 85 3.28 3.77 5.35
N GLU A 86 2.59 3.59 4.24
CA GLU A 86 1.50 2.64 4.10
C GLU A 86 1.59 1.95 2.73
N ALA A 87 1.30 0.68 2.68
CA ALA A 87 1.10 -0.08 1.46
C ALA A 87 0.03 -1.14 1.69
N TRP A 88 -0.71 -1.48 0.65
CA TRP A 88 -1.79 -2.45 0.73
C TRP A 88 -1.44 -3.70 -0.08
N LEU A 89 -1.69 -4.86 0.50
CA LEU A 89 -1.53 -6.14 -0.18
C LEU A 89 -2.70 -7.04 0.21
N GLN A 90 -3.47 -7.52 -0.77
CA GLN A 90 -4.68 -8.34 -0.56
C GLN A 90 -5.67 -7.74 0.46
N GLY A 91 -5.89 -6.43 0.39
CA GLY A 91 -6.81 -5.73 1.28
C GLY A 91 -6.30 -5.51 2.72
N VAL A 92 -5.06 -5.88 3.02
CA VAL A 92 -4.43 -5.68 4.32
C VAL A 92 -3.45 -4.51 4.26
N PRO A 93 -3.56 -3.52 5.16
CA PRO A 93 -2.59 -2.42 5.24
C PRO A 93 -1.33 -2.85 5.97
N PHE A 94 -0.18 -2.42 5.46
CA PHE A 94 1.14 -2.67 6.03
C PHE A 94 1.91 -1.37 6.16
N TYR A 95 2.59 -1.20 7.27
CA TYR A 95 3.62 -0.20 7.40
C TYR A 95 4.80 -0.52 6.46
N VAL A 96 5.34 0.50 5.82
CA VAL A 96 6.51 0.37 4.96
C VAL A 96 7.34 1.66 4.97
N ASP A 97 8.66 1.52 4.94
CA ASP A 97 9.60 2.60 4.69
C ASP A 97 10.80 2.09 3.89
N GLN A 98 11.79 2.93 3.65
CA GLN A 98 12.95 2.62 2.80
C GLN A 98 13.82 1.44 3.28
N ARG A 99 13.62 0.95 4.50
CA ARG A 99 14.32 -0.22 5.06
C ARG A 99 13.83 -1.54 4.49
N ALA A 100 12.63 -1.55 3.91
CA ALA A 100 12.05 -2.74 3.29
C ALA A 100 11.40 -2.37 1.94
N ILE A 101 11.38 -3.32 1.01
CA ILE A 101 10.71 -3.13 -0.28
C ILE A 101 9.20 -2.95 -0.07
N VAL A 102 8.57 -2.12 -0.92
CA VAL A 102 7.10 -2.01 -0.96
C VAL A 102 6.51 -3.39 -1.27
N PRO A 103 5.60 -3.91 -0.43
CA PRO A 103 5.07 -5.26 -0.58
C PRO A 103 4.32 -5.41 -1.91
N ARG A 104 4.72 -6.43 -2.66
CA ARG A 104 4.10 -6.88 -3.91
C ARG A 104 4.50 -8.31 -4.13
N SER A 105 3.57 -9.21 -4.25
CA SER A 105 3.89 -10.62 -4.42
C SER A 105 2.74 -11.39 -5.04
N LEU A 106 3.05 -12.18 -6.07
CA LEU A 106 2.10 -13.15 -6.63
C LEU A 106 1.77 -14.28 -5.63
N ILE A 107 2.67 -14.54 -4.66
CA ILE A 107 2.39 -15.50 -3.58
C ILE A 107 1.21 -15.00 -2.73
N ALA A 108 1.06 -13.68 -2.56
CA ALA A 108 -0.08 -13.12 -1.83
C ALA A 108 -1.42 -13.42 -2.53
N GLU A 109 -1.45 -13.44 -3.85
CA GLU A 109 -2.62 -13.86 -4.63
C GLU A 109 -2.91 -15.35 -4.39
N CYS A 110 -1.88 -16.20 -4.44
CA CYS A 110 -2.01 -17.63 -4.14
C CYS A 110 -2.55 -17.90 -2.72
N LEU A 111 -2.15 -17.08 -1.74
CA LEU A 111 -2.68 -17.16 -0.37
C LEU A 111 -4.16 -16.77 -0.32
N ALA A 112 -4.51 -15.66 -0.96
CA ALA A 112 -5.89 -15.15 -0.97
C ALA A 112 -6.86 -16.08 -1.72
N GLU A 113 -6.39 -16.74 -2.77
CA GLU A 113 -7.19 -17.68 -3.58
C GLU A 113 -7.22 -19.11 -3.02
N GLY A 114 -6.47 -19.41 -1.96
CA GLY A 114 -6.37 -20.75 -1.38
C GLY A 114 -5.67 -21.77 -2.29
N SER A 115 -4.93 -21.31 -3.31
CA SER A 115 -4.28 -22.23 -4.25
C SER A 115 -3.09 -23.00 -3.63
N ILE A 116 -2.65 -22.62 -2.46
CA ILE A 116 -1.63 -23.31 -1.66
C ILE A 116 -2.25 -24.39 -0.75
N ASP A 117 -3.55 -24.29 -0.43
CA ASP A 117 -4.22 -25.19 0.51
C ASP A 117 -4.09 -26.69 0.19
N PRO A 118 -4.13 -27.13 -1.09
CA PRO A 118 -3.95 -28.54 -1.42
C PRO A 118 -2.59 -29.13 -1.01
N TRP A 119 -1.59 -28.28 -0.76
CA TRP A 119 -0.24 -28.70 -0.34
C TRP A 119 -0.08 -28.77 1.18
N LEU A 120 -1.10 -28.30 1.92
CA LEU A 120 -1.15 -28.36 3.38
C LEU A 120 -1.91 -29.60 3.83
N SER A 121 -1.67 -30.05 5.05
CA SER A 121 -2.36 -31.17 5.66
C SER A 121 -2.61 -30.88 7.14
N ALA A 122 -3.40 -31.73 7.80
CA ALA A 122 -3.60 -31.65 9.26
C ALA A 122 -2.30 -31.79 10.08
N GLN A 123 -1.17 -32.17 9.44
CA GLN A 123 0.14 -32.27 10.05
C GLN A 123 1.01 -31.03 9.78
N THR A 124 0.53 -30.06 9.03
CA THR A 124 1.22 -28.80 8.77
C THR A 124 1.00 -27.86 9.94
N HIS A 125 2.00 -27.79 10.83
CA HIS A 125 1.92 -26.96 12.05
C HIS A 125 2.83 -25.75 12.00
N ARG A 126 3.74 -25.66 11.03
CA ARG A 126 4.73 -24.57 10.92
C ARG A 126 4.97 -24.17 9.49
N LEU A 127 5.12 -22.87 9.26
CA LEU A 127 5.47 -22.25 8.00
C LEU A 127 6.64 -21.30 8.24
N LEU A 128 7.56 -21.23 7.30
CA LEU A 128 8.66 -20.27 7.30
C LEU A 128 8.54 -19.36 6.09
N ASP A 129 8.45 -18.06 6.33
CA ASP A 129 8.61 -17.00 5.32
C ASP A 129 10.08 -16.57 5.30
N LEU A 130 10.78 -16.97 4.24
CA LEU A 130 12.20 -16.69 4.04
C LEU A 130 12.39 -15.43 3.19
N CYS A 131 13.22 -14.50 3.65
CA CYS A 131 13.38 -13.17 3.07
C CYS A 131 12.10 -12.33 3.19
N THR A 132 11.56 -12.28 4.38
CA THR A 132 10.22 -11.74 4.68
C THR A 132 10.05 -10.25 4.33
N GLY A 133 11.13 -9.48 4.21
CA GLY A 133 11.07 -8.05 3.95
C GLY A 133 10.30 -7.31 5.05
N ASN A 134 9.19 -6.68 4.70
CA ASN A 134 8.31 -6.00 5.66
C ASN A 134 7.35 -6.94 6.42
N GLY A 135 7.45 -8.26 6.24
CA GLY A 135 6.62 -9.24 6.95
C GLY A 135 5.25 -9.51 6.32
N SER A 136 4.92 -8.90 5.20
CA SER A 136 3.56 -8.96 4.65
C SER A 136 3.09 -10.37 4.30
N LEU A 137 3.95 -11.22 3.70
CA LEU A 137 3.57 -12.60 3.38
C LEU A 137 3.39 -13.44 4.63
N ALA A 138 4.24 -13.26 5.65
CA ALA A 138 4.09 -13.94 6.93
C ALA A 138 2.76 -13.60 7.61
N VAL A 139 2.38 -12.32 7.61
CA VAL A 139 1.08 -11.85 8.16
C VAL A 139 -0.07 -12.44 7.37
N LEU A 140 -0.04 -12.36 6.02
CA LEU A 140 -1.10 -12.93 5.18
C LEU A 140 -1.24 -14.45 5.37
N ALA A 141 -0.11 -15.17 5.51
CA ALA A 141 -0.14 -16.60 5.79
C ALA A 141 -0.75 -16.91 7.17
N ALA A 142 -0.42 -16.12 8.19
CA ALA A 142 -1.01 -16.28 9.52
C ALA A 142 -2.52 -15.97 9.54
N LEU A 143 -2.97 -15.03 8.72
CA LEU A 143 -4.40 -14.74 8.54
C LEU A 143 -5.13 -15.85 7.77
N ALA A 144 -4.48 -16.42 6.73
CA ALA A 144 -5.06 -17.50 5.94
C ALA A 144 -5.14 -18.83 6.73
N TRP A 145 -4.14 -19.11 7.56
CA TRP A 145 -4.04 -20.37 8.33
C TRP A 145 -3.78 -20.12 9.81
N PRO A 146 -4.80 -19.74 10.60
CA PRO A 146 -4.66 -19.39 12.02
C PRO A 146 -4.09 -20.51 12.89
N GLU A 147 -4.24 -21.80 12.48
CA GLU A 147 -3.74 -22.97 13.18
C GLU A 147 -2.25 -23.25 12.92
N VAL A 148 -1.63 -22.52 11.97
CA VAL A 148 -0.25 -22.73 11.58
C VAL A 148 0.64 -21.68 12.25
N SER A 149 1.69 -22.11 12.95
CA SER A 149 2.68 -21.19 13.49
C SER A 149 3.58 -20.67 12.37
N VAL A 150 3.46 -19.39 12.04
CA VAL A 150 4.27 -18.75 11.00
C VAL A 150 5.51 -18.14 11.64
N GLN A 151 6.66 -18.44 11.06
CA GLN A 151 7.94 -17.82 11.38
C GLN A 151 8.42 -17.03 10.17
N ALA A 152 9.04 -15.87 10.42
CA ALA A 152 9.58 -15.02 9.39
C ALA A 152 11.05 -14.73 9.66
N CYS A 153 11.89 -14.72 8.62
CA CYS A 153 13.29 -14.33 8.75
C CYS A 153 13.75 -13.51 7.54
N ASP A 154 14.71 -12.65 7.78
CA ASP A 154 15.38 -11.86 6.77
C ASP A 154 16.85 -11.67 7.16
N LEU A 155 17.73 -11.51 6.18
CA LEU A 155 19.15 -11.20 6.42
C LEU A 155 19.31 -9.74 6.89
N SER A 156 18.42 -8.85 6.46
CA SER A 156 18.42 -7.43 6.82
C SER A 156 17.78 -7.22 8.18
N ALA A 157 18.55 -6.77 9.16
CA ALA A 157 18.03 -6.35 10.46
C ALA A 157 17.06 -5.17 10.34
N ASP A 158 17.27 -4.30 9.36
CA ASP A 158 16.40 -3.15 9.06
C ASP A 158 15.05 -3.60 8.53
N ALA A 159 15.01 -4.58 7.61
CA ALA A 159 13.76 -5.17 7.14
C ALA A 159 13.00 -5.85 8.28
N LEU A 160 13.69 -6.60 9.15
CA LEU A 160 13.08 -7.20 10.34
C LEU A 160 12.54 -6.16 11.33
N ALA A 161 13.15 -4.98 11.42
CA ALA A 161 12.63 -3.88 12.23
C ALA A 161 11.29 -3.34 11.68
N VAL A 162 11.13 -3.32 10.35
CA VAL A 162 9.86 -2.98 9.69
C VAL A 162 8.84 -4.12 9.89
N ALA A 163 9.24 -5.36 9.69
CA ALA A 163 8.37 -6.53 9.87
C ALA A 163 7.75 -6.57 11.28
N ARG A 164 8.52 -6.24 12.32
CA ARG A 164 8.02 -6.19 13.72
C ARG A 164 6.96 -5.11 13.98
N ILE A 165 6.78 -4.14 13.09
CA ILE A 165 5.71 -3.14 13.18
C ILE A 165 4.40 -3.73 12.64
N ASN A 166 4.50 -4.69 11.74
CA ASN A 166 3.37 -5.28 11.02
C ASN A 166 2.81 -6.55 11.67
N VAL A 167 3.43 -7.04 12.75
CA VAL A 167 3.07 -8.32 13.43
C VAL A 167 2.33 -8.08 14.73
#